data_f5d14bec8d639a45b29a73eff79911f3
#
_entry.id   f5d14bec8d639a45b29a73eff79911f3
#
_cell.length_a   1.000
_cell.length_b   1.000
_cell.length_c   1.000
_cell.angle_alpha   90.00
_cell.angle_beta   90.00
_cell.angle_gamma   90.00
#
_symmetry.space_group_name_H-M   'P 1'
#
loop_
_entity.id
_entity.type
_entity.pdbx_description
1 polymer ?
#
loop_
_entity_poly.entity_id
_entity_poly.type
_entity_poly.pdbx_seq_one_letter_code
_entity_poly.pdbx_strand_id
1 'polypeptide(L)'
;MKKNVFLLTLILSFIGIAQADDHVELAAMEGLQCNFADGKDMDDVMKVIDEWNAYGDKNFGAPYSAWIFTPVYRANSDYDFDFMFLGFANSFKELGRVQDDFQRGAAKIEAKWLSATECNGQGMNLNIEVRSPKNQWEEDGVGYASISSCSLKEGKGMSDLQENSKVWNAYLDKIGFEGGVWRWWPETGSPNSLTHDYWMVASFDSVEQYGEGRDGRFAAMMANTRPEEVHDCDTPRLYKSTNIRLVQTES
;
A
#
# COMPACT_ATOMS: atom_id res chain seq x y z
N MET A 1 -41.77 -31.22 -58.22
CA MET A 1 -40.84 -31.73 -57.20
C MET A 1 -39.97 -30.58 -56.74
N LYS A 2 -40.30 -29.96 -55.60
CA LYS A 2 -39.47 -28.88 -54.98
C LYS A 2 -38.66 -29.46 -53.87
N LYS A 3 -37.31 -29.42 -53.99
CA LYS A 3 -36.37 -29.87 -52.97
C LYS A 3 -36.14 -28.70 -52.01
N ASN A 4 -36.56 -28.86 -50.76
CA ASN A 4 -36.24 -27.97 -49.65
C ASN A 4 -34.83 -28.33 -49.16
N VAL A 5 -33.90 -27.41 -49.26
CA VAL A 5 -32.58 -27.49 -48.64
C VAL A 5 -32.70 -26.80 -47.29
N PHE A 6 -32.57 -27.58 -46.20
CA PHE A 6 -32.51 -27.09 -44.82
C PHE A 6 -31.07 -26.66 -44.53
N LEU A 7 -30.88 -25.37 -44.41
CA LEU A 7 -29.56 -24.80 -44.03
C LEU A 7 -29.47 -24.82 -42.50
N LEU A 8 -28.66 -25.74 -41.99
CA LEU A 8 -28.42 -25.86 -40.55
C LEU A 8 -27.33 -24.84 -40.18
N THR A 9 -27.73 -23.71 -39.57
CA THR A 9 -26.78 -22.70 -39.08
C THR A 9 -26.23 -23.14 -37.71
N LEU A 10 -24.97 -23.56 -37.72
CA LEU A 10 -24.21 -23.93 -36.51
C LEU A 10 -23.81 -22.64 -35.79
N ILE A 11 -24.48 -22.27 -34.73
CA ILE A 11 -24.10 -21.16 -33.85
C ILE A 11 -22.95 -21.67 -32.96
N LEU A 12 -21.71 -21.36 -33.30
CA LEU A 12 -20.57 -21.48 -32.38
C LEU A 12 -20.69 -20.39 -31.31
N SER A 13 -21.16 -20.77 -30.12
CA SER A 13 -21.08 -19.95 -28.94
C SER A 13 -19.60 -19.89 -28.52
N PHE A 14 -18.92 -18.81 -28.81
CA PHE A 14 -17.63 -18.49 -28.18
C PHE A 14 -17.92 -18.21 -26.70
N ILE A 15 -17.68 -19.19 -25.86
CA ILE A 15 -17.53 -18.97 -24.42
C ILE A 15 -16.18 -18.27 -24.29
N GLY A 16 -16.20 -16.95 -24.20
CA GLY A 16 -15.06 -16.17 -23.79
C GLY A 16 -14.70 -16.61 -22.36
N ILE A 17 -13.63 -17.38 -22.24
CA ILE A 17 -12.95 -17.56 -20.96
C ILE A 17 -12.37 -16.18 -20.64
N ALA A 18 -12.99 -15.45 -19.70
CA ALA A 18 -12.36 -14.30 -19.08
C ALA A 18 -11.10 -14.86 -18.41
N GLN A 19 -9.93 -14.68 -19.04
CA GLN A 19 -8.66 -14.81 -18.35
C GLN A 19 -8.68 -13.71 -17.28
N ALA A 20 -8.69 -14.11 -16.03
CA ALA A 20 -8.32 -13.22 -14.95
C ALA A 20 -6.89 -12.76 -15.28
N ASP A 21 -6.75 -11.48 -15.52
CA ASP A 21 -5.45 -10.87 -15.81
C ASP A 21 -4.62 -10.98 -14.53
N ASP A 22 -3.62 -11.86 -14.52
CA ASP A 22 -2.68 -12.05 -13.41
C ASP A 22 -1.67 -10.88 -13.32
N HIS A 23 -2.08 -9.67 -13.73
CA HIS A 23 -1.25 -8.49 -13.61
C HIS A 23 -1.12 -8.08 -12.14
N VAL A 24 0.05 -8.35 -11.59
CA VAL A 24 0.47 -7.79 -10.31
C VAL A 24 0.74 -6.30 -10.56
N GLU A 25 -0.05 -5.42 -9.97
CA GLU A 25 0.23 -3.99 -10.03
C GLU A 25 1.47 -3.68 -9.19
N LEU A 26 2.53 -3.26 -9.89
CA LEU A 26 3.78 -2.82 -9.29
C LEU A 26 3.80 -1.30 -9.26
N ALA A 27 4.05 -0.72 -8.10
CA ALA A 27 4.24 0.70 -7.93
C ALA A 27 5.53 0.97 -7.16
N ALA A 28 6.14 2.13 -7.39
CA ALA A 28 7.23 2.61 -6.57
C ALA A 28 6.67 3.38 -5.39
N MET A 29 7.26 3.17 -4.23
CA MET A 29 6.91 3.87 -3.00
C MET A 29 8.15 4.50 -2.40
N GLU A 30 8.02 5.70 -1.85
CA GLU A 30 9.00 6.26 -0.92
C GLU A 30 8.39 6.39 0.47
N GLY A 31 9.23 6.32 1.48
CA GLY A 31 8.82 6.48 2.87
C GLY A 31 9.84 7.31 3.66
N LEU A 32 9.34 8.25 4.45
CA LEU A 32 10.11 9.03 5.40
C LEU A 32 9.55 8.78 6.80
N GLN A 33 10.42 8.51 7.77
CA GLN A 33 10.05 8.45 9.19
C GLN A 33 10.47 9.78 9.83
N CYS A 34 9.51 10.50 10.40
CA CYS A 34 9.71 11.87 10.84
C CYS A 34 9.21 12.08 12.27
N ASN A 35 9.93 12.92 13.01
CA ASN A 35 9.49 13.52 14.26
C ASN A 35 9.09 14.98 14.01
N PHE A 36 8.27 15.55 14.88
CA PHE A 36 8.03 16.98 14.88
C PHE A 36 9.28 17.71 15.39
N ALA A 37 9.63 18.81 14.76
CA ALA A 37 10.64 19.73 15.29
C ALA A 37 10.14 20.36 16.61
N ASP A 38 11.05 20.90 17.42
CA ASP A 38 10.74 21.50 18.71
C ASP A 38 9.58 22.51 18.65
N GLY A 39 8.52 22.24 19.42
CA GLY A 39 7.32 23.09 19.50
C GLY A 39 6.42 23.04 18.26
N LYS A 40 6.61 22.07 17.37
CA LYS A 40 5.78 21.78 16.20
C LYS A 40 4.86 20.61 16.44
N ASP A 41 3.80 20.54 15.59
CA ASP A 41 2.81 19.46 15.63
C ASP A 41 2.31 19.12 14.22
N MET A 42 1.31 18.25 14.13
CA MET A 42 0.72 17.84 12.86
C MET A 42 0.07 19.00 12.10
N ASP A 43 -0.49 20.00 12.79
CA ASP A 43 -1.10 21.16 12.12
C ASP A 43 -0.04 22.00 11.40
N ASP A 44 1.18 22.11 11.93
CA ASP A 44 2.30 22.76 11.24
C ASP A 44 2.75 21.96 10.02
N VAL A 45 2.81 20.63 10.11
CA VAL A 45 3.11 19.75 8.99
C VAL A 45 2.07 19.87 7.89
N MET A 46 0.77 19.84 8.24
CA MET A 46 -0.32 19.95 7.26
C MET A 46 -0.31 21.27 6.49
N LYS A 47 0.07 22.39 7.12
CA LYS A 47 0.27 23.68 6.42
C LYS A 47 1.34 23.59 5.34
N VAL A 48 2.43 22.86 5.58
CA VAL A 48 3.47 22.64 4.58
C VAL A 48 2.97 21.71 3.47
N ILE A 49 2.18 20.70 3.81
CA ILE A 49 1.55 19.79 2.85
C ILE A 49 0.62 20.55 1.89
N ASP A 50 -0.17 21.51 2.37
CA ASP A 50 -1.04 22.33 1.51
C ASP A 50 -0.23 23.10 0.45
N GLU A 51 0.92 23.68 0.85
CA GLU A 51 1.81 24.36 -0.09
C GLU A 51 2.50 23.39 -1.05
N TRP A 52 2.89 22.22 -0.57
CA TRP A 52 3.48 21.16 -1.36
C TRP A 52 2.49 20.63 -2.40
N ASN A 53 1.22 20.41 -2.03
CA ASN A 53 0.16 20.03 -2.95
C ASN A 53 -0.02 21.07 -4.06
N ALA A 54 -0.14 22.36 -3.69
CA ALA A 54 -0.28 23.45 -4.64
C ALA A 54 0.94 23.58 -5.59
N TYR A 55 2.13 23.19 -5.13
CA TYR A 55 3.32 23.09 -5.96
C TYR A 55 3.25 21.87 -6.90
N GLY A 56 2.91 20.71 -6.35
CA GLY A 56 2.84 19.43 -7.06
C GLY A 56 1.85 19.47 -8.22
N ASP A 57 0.68 20.10 -8.02
CA ASP A 57 -0.35 20.26 -9.06
C ASP A 57 0.15 21.02 -10.31
N LYS A 58 1.15 21.86 -10.14
CA LYS A 58 1.70 22.70 -11.22
C LYS A 58 2.97 22.15 -11.83
N ASN A 59 3.71 21.34 -11.08
CA ASN A 59 5.11 21.06 -11.41
C ASN A 59 5.44 19.56 -11.51
N PHE A 60 4.68 18.67 -10.88
CA PHE A 60 4.96 17.23 -11.00
C PHE A 60 4.60 16.73 -12.38
N GLY A 61 5.60 16.19 -13.07
CA GLY A 61 5.46 15.63 -14.42
C GLY A 61 5.00 14.16 -14.46
N ALA A 62 4.58 13.60 -13.32
CA ALA A 62 4.03 12.26 -13.21
C ALA A 62 2.96 12.21 -12.10
N PRO A 63 1.98 11.27 -12.19
CA PRO A 63 1.04 10.99 -11.12
C PRO A 63 1.75 10.61 -9.82
N TYR A 64 1.30 11.18 -8.71
CA TYR A 64 1.89 10.92 -7.40
C TYR A 64 0.85 11.10 -6.30
N SER A 65 0.58 10.04 -5.55
CA SER A 65 -0.33 10.04 -4.40
C SER A 65 0.47 9.94 -3.10
N ALA A 66 -0.05 10.49 -2.00
CA ALA A 66 0.68 10.49 -0.74
C ALA A 66 -0.25 10.37 0.48
N TRP A 67 0.31 9.80 1.56
CA TRP A 67 -0.35 9.59 2.84
C TRP A 67 0.57 9.98 3.99
N ILE A 68 -0.06 10.42 5.09
CA ILE A 68 0.56 10.50 6.42
C ILE A 68 0.03 9.34 7.26
N PHE A 69 0.96 8.57 7.84
CA PHE A 69 0.65 7.50 8.78
C PHE A 69 1.07 7.90 10.18
N THR A 70 0.11 7.98 11.12
CA THR A 70 0.37 8.27 12.54
C THR A 70 0.14 7.03 13.40
N PRO A 71 1.04 6.67 14.33
CA PRO A 71 0.91 5.47 15.14
C PRO A 71 -0.33 5.51 16.04
N VAL A 72 -1.10 4.39 16.05
CA VAL A 72 -2.21 4.14 17.00
C VAL A 72 -1.80 3.12 18.04
N TYR A 73 -1.30 1.96 17.58
CA TYR A 73 -0.75 0.92 18.45
C TYR A 73 0.62 0.50 17.95
N ARG A 74 1.65 0.83 18.72
CA ARG A 74 3.04 0.40 18.50
C ARG A 74 3.77 0.24 19.82
N ALA A 75 4.84 -0.53 19.85
CA ALA A 75 5.79 -0.52 20.95
C ALA A 75 6.78 0.65 20.75
N ASN A 76 7.05 1.43 21.80
CA ASN A 76 8.00 2.55 21.73
C ASN A 76 9.44 2.13 21.37
N SER A 77 9.78 0.86 21.65
CA SER A 77 11.11 0.29 21.31
C SER A 77 11.29 -0.02 19.83
N ASP A 78 10.22 -0.07 19.03
CA ASP A 78 10.31 -0.55 17.65
C ASP A 78 10.66 0.56 16.67
N TYR A 79 10.08 1.74 16.86
CA TYR A 79 10.25 2.88 15.96
C TYR A 79 10.06 4.19 16.72
N ASP A 80 11.05 5.06 16.68
CA ASP A 80 11.04 6.36 17.34
C ASP A 80 10.75 7.47 16.32
N PHE A 81 9.48 7.59 15.93
CA PHE A 81 8.98 8.64 15.03
C PHE A 81 7.54 9.00 15.39
N ASP A 82 7.13 10.24 15.09
CA ASP A 82 5.76 10.73 15.31
C ASP A 82 4.84 10.34 14.15
N PHE A 83 5.37 10.34 12.92
CA PHE A 83 4.60 9.97 11.74
C PHE A 83 5.50 9.45 10.61
N MET A 84 4.90 8.80 9.62
CA MET A 84 5.53 8.50 8.34
C MET A 84 4.84 9.28 7.22
N PHE A 85 5.64 9.85 6.33
CA PHE A 85 5.19 10.29 5.02
C PHE A 85 5.42 9.17 4.03
N LEU A 86 4.40 8.80 3.27
CA LEU A 86 4.46 7.74 2.27
C LEU A 86 3.98 8.27 0.93
N GLY A 87 4.80 8.17 -0.09
CA GLY A 87 4.50 8.62 -1.44
C GLY A 87 4.53 7.48 -2.44
N PHE A 88 3.64 7.50 -3.43
CA PHE A 88 3.46 6.43 -4.41
C PHE A 88 3.39 6.98 -5.82
N ALA A 89 4.09 6.30 -6.75
CA ALA A 89 4.05 6.54 -8.19
C ALA A 89 3.94 5.19 -8.91
N ASN A 90 3.47 5.17 -10.17
CA ASN A 90 3.27 3.92 -10.91
C ASN A 90 4.60 3.19 -11.26
N SER A 91 5.73 3.87 -11.13
CA SER A 91 7.05 3.28 -11.37
C SER A 91 8.17 4.07 -10.68
N PHE A 92 9.34 3.44 -10.47
CA PHE A 92 10.54 4.13 -9.97
C PHE A 92 10.99 5.27 -10.89
N LYS A 93 10.76 5.17 -12.19
CA LYS A 93 11.04 6.26 -13.15
C LYS A 93 10.15 7.47 -12.90
N GLU A 94 8.86 7.24 -12.65
CA GLU A 94 7.91 8.32 -12.34
C GLU A 94 8.18 8.92 -10.96
N LEU A 95 8.46 8.09 -9.96
CA LEU A 95 8.91 8.54 -8.65
C LEU A 95 10.16 9.42 -8.76
N GLY A 96 11.17 8.99 -9.51
CA GLY A 96 12.38 9.79 -9.79
C GLY A 96 12.07 11.11 -10.47
N ARG A 97 11.12 11.14 -11.42
CA ARG A 97 10.68 12.39 -12.06
C ARG A 97 10.06 13.36 -11.06
N VAL A 98 9.18 12.88 -10.18
CA VAL A 98 8.57 13.70 -9.13
C VAL A 98 9.64 14.29 -8.20
N GLN A 99 10.63 13.49 -7.82
CA GLN A 99 11.75 13.94 -6.99
C GLN A 99 12.60 14.99 -7.71
N ASP A 100 12.93 14.78 -8.98
CA ASP A 100 13.66 15.78 -9.79
C ASP A 100 12.86 17.08 -9.93
N ASP A 101 11.54 17.01 -10.12
CA ASP A 101 10.67 18.18 -10.22
C ASP A 101 10.61 18.95 -8.90
N PHE A 102 10.55 18.23 -7.77
CA PHE A 102 10.59 18.82 -6.44
C PHE A 102 11.93 19.51 -6.17
N GLN A 103 13.06 18.85 -6.42
CA GLN A 103 14.39 19.41 -6.18
C GLN A 103 14.68 20.63 -7.03
N ARG A 104 14.13 20.71 -8.25
CA ARG A 104 14.37 21.87 -9.14
C ARG A 104 13.69 23.17 -8.69
N GLY A 105 12.59 23.12 -7.94
CA GLY A 105 11.82 24.32 -7.68
C GLY A 105 11.23 24.49 -6.29
N ALA A 106 11.28 23.48 -5.44
CA ALA A 106 10.59 23.47 -4.16
C ALA A 106 11.44 23.87 -2.94
N ALA A 107 12.62 24.47 -3.12
CA ALA A 107 13.56 24.79 -2.03
C ALA A 107 12.93 25.53 -0.84
N LYS A 108 11.90 26.39 -1.09
CA LYS A 108 11.20 27.09 -0.01
C LYS A 108 10.27 26.16 0.77
N ILE A 109 9.66 25.19 0.10
CA ILE A 109 8.78 24.18 0.71
C ILE A 109 9.64 23.21 1.52
N GLU A 110 10.76 22.77 0.95
CA GLU A 110 11.74 21.92 1.64
C GLU A 110 12.26 22.60 2.93
N ALA A 111 12.61 23.89 2.87
CA ALA A 111 13.02 24.63 4.06
C ALA A 111 11.93 24.71 5.15
N LYS A 112 10.64 24.83 4.76
CA LYS A 112 9.52 24.78 5.69
C LYS A 112 9.32 23.39 6.26
N TRP A 113 9.43 22.36 5.42
CA TRP A 113 9.40 20.95 5.86
C TRP A 113 10.45 20.69 6.93
N LEU A 114 11.71 21.05 6.65
CA LEU A 114 12.83 20.92 7.59
C LEU A 114 12.69 21.78 8.85
N SER A 115 11.89 22.84 8.82
CA SER A 115 11.59 23.66 10.01
C SER A 115 10.46 23.09 10.87
N ALA A 116 9.64 22.20 10.31
CA ALA A 116 8.52 21.58 10.98
C ALA A 116 8.80 20.14 11.41
N THR A 117 9.80 19.48 10.80
CA THR A 117 10.05 18.06 10.95
C THR A 117 11.53 17.73 11.05
N GLU A 118 11.82 16.61 11.74
CA GLU A 118 13.14 15.96 11.76
C GLU A 118 12.95 14.53 11.24
N CYS A 119 13.30 14.28 9.97
CA CYS A 119 13.10 12.97 9.36
C CYS A 119 14.36 12.11 9.42
N ASN A 120 14.25 10.95 10.03
CA ASN A 120 15.31 9.96 10.22
C ASN A 120 15.06 8.75 9.32
N GLY A 121 15.66 8.75 8.16
CA GLY A 121 15.50 7.67 7.20
C GLY A 121 14.53 8.01 6.07
N GLN A 122 15.02 7.83 4.88
CA GLN A 122 14.27 7.92 3.64
C GLN A 122 14.64 6.71 2.79
N GLY A 123 13.65 5.99 2.33
CA GLY A 123 13.86 4.81 1.48
C GLY A 123 12.86 4.72 0.36
N MET A 124 13.27 4.05 -0.71
CA MET A 124 12.38 3.62 -1.79
C MET A 124 12.10 2.14 -1.65
N ASN A 125 10.87 1.75 -1.91
CA ASN A 125 10.41 0.37 -1.83
C ASN A 125 9.59 0.03 -3.07
N LEU A 126 9.61 -1.24 -3.45
CA LEU A 126 8.68 -1.77 -4.42
C LEU A 126 7.36 -2.07 -3.69
N ASN A 127 6.28 -1.42 -4.10
CA ASN A 127 4.94 -1.70 -3.63
C ASN A 127 4.27 -2.71 -4.58
N ILE A 128 3.87 -3.85 -4.03
CA ILE A 128 3.16 -4.91 -4.76
C ILE A 128 1.76 -5.01 -4.17
N GLU A 129 0.75 -4.70 -4.96
CA GLU A 129 -0.63 -4.95 -4.58
C GLU A 129 -0.93 -6.45 -4.64
N VAL A 130 -1.39 -7.01 -3.52
CA VAL A 130 -1.79 -8.41 -3.37
C VAL A 130 -3.30 -8.56 -3.44
N ARG A 131 -4.01 -7.53 -2.97
CA ARG A 131 -5.46 -7.43 -2.96
C ARG A 131 -5.86 -5.95 -2.99
N SER A 132 -6.71 -5.58 -3.94
CA SER A 132 -7.31 -4.24 -3.97
C SER A 132 -8.34 -4.08 -2.86
N PRO A 133 -8.43 -2.92 -2.21
CA PRO A 133 -9.53 -2.62 -1.30
C PRO A 133 -10.85 -2.54 -2.09
N LYS A 134 -11.98 -2.90 -1.47
CA LYS A 134 -13.29 -2.76 -2.10
C LYS A 134 -13.75 -1.30 -2.17
N ASN A 135 -13.41 -0.52 -1.16
CA ASN A 135 -13.72 0.89 -1.11
C ASN A 135 -12.60 1.68 -1.78
N GLN A 136 -12.98 2.68 -2.58
CA GLN A 136 -12.00 3.59 -3.19
C GLN A 136 -11.48 4.58 -2.14
N TRP A 137 -10.22 4.99 -2.33
CA TRP A 137 -9.63 6.07 -1.54
C TRP A 137 -10.30 7.40 -1.90
N GLU A 138 -10.59 8.19 -0.90
CA GLU A 138 -11.09 9.56 -1.06
C GLU A 138 -9.96 10.55 -0.75
N GLU A 139 -9.96 11.71 -1.40
CA GLU A 139 -9.09 12.83 -1.04
C GLU A 139 -9.42 13.26 0.39
N ASP A 140 -8.40 13.55 1.20
CA ASP A 140 -8.52 13.79 2.65
C ASP A 140 -9.16 12.64 3.45
N GLY A 141 -9.32 11.47 2.81
CA GLY A 141 -9.87 10.29 3.44
C GLY A 141 -8.99 9.76 4.57
N VAL A 142 -9.64 9.32 5.62
CA VAL A 142 -9.01 8.70 6.79
C VAL A 142 -9.34 7.22 6.83
N GLY A 143 -8.30 6.41 6.97
CA GLY A 143 -8.41 4.97 7.19
C GLY A 143 -7.38 4.51 8.21
N TYR A 144 -7.16 3.22 8.26
CA TYR A 144 -6.16 2.60 9.13
C TYR A 144 -5.35 1.57 8.34
N ALA A 145 -4.10 1.39 8.73
CA ALA A 145 -3.23 0.39 8.14
C ALA A 145 -2.50 -0.39 9.24
N SER A 146 -2.49 -1.71 9.12
CA SER A 146 -1.61 -2.54 9.94
C SER A 146 -0.36 -2.91 9.15
N ILE A 147 0.81 -2.81 9.78
CA ILE A 147 2.11 -3.11 9.16
C ILE A 147 2.84 -4.14 10.02
N SER A 148 3.27 -5.24 9.38
CA SER A 148 4.12 -6.28 9.96
C SER A 148 5.38 -6.44 9.14
N SER A 149 6.52 -6.69 9.79
CA SER A 149 7.76 -7.11 9.14
C SER A 149 7.73 -8.62 8.92
N CYS A 150 7.98 -9.07 7.70
CA CYS A 150 7.83 -10.47 7.31
C CYS A 150 9.08 -11.03 6.65
N SER A 151 9.42 -12.26 6.99
CA SER A 151 10.50 -13.03 6.36
C SER A 151 9.94 -14.28 5.70
N LEU A 152 10.46 -14.64 4.54
CA LEU A 152 10.12 -15.90 3.87
C LEU A 152 10.63 -17.08 4.71
N LYS A 153 9.82 -18.13 4.78
CA LYS A 153 10.27 -19.39 5.37
C LYS A 153 11.38 -20.02 4.52
N GLU A 154 12.22 -20.83 5.14
CA GLU A 154 13.33 -21.50 4.46
C GLU A 154 12.85 -22.26 3.21
N GLY A 155 13.54 -22.04 2.09
CA GLY A 155 13.24 -22.64 0.79
C GLY A 155 12.03 -22.07 0.07
N LYS A 156 11.41 -20.98 0.59
CA LYS A 156 10.31 -20.27 -0.06
C LYS A 156 10.80 -19.05 -0.85
N GLY A 157 10.08 -18.70 -1.92
CA GLY A 157 10.42 -17.59 -2.81
C GLY A 157 9.19 -16.84 -3.32
N MET A 158 9.41 -15.94 -4.27
CA MET A 158 8.35 -15.11 -4.83
C MET A 158 7.20 -15.91 -5.48
N SER A 159 7.52 -17.03 -6.14
CA SER A 159 6.49 -17.91 -6.72
C SER A 159 5.59 -18.53 -5.65
N ASP A 160 6.17 -18.96 -4.52
CA ASP A 160 5.39 -19.49 -3.39
C ASP A 160 4.48 -18.41 -2.80
N LEU A 161 4.98 -17.15 -2.70
CA LEU A 161 4.17 -16.02 -2.25
C LEU A 161 2.99 -15.73 -3.19
N GLN A 162 3.17 -15.81 -4.50
CA GLN A 162 2.09 -15.58 -5.48
C GLN A 162 1.00 -16.65 -5.35
N GLU A 163 1.37 -17.92 -5.28
CA GLU A 163 0.42 -19.01 -5.09
C GLU A 163 -0.28 -18.91 -3.73
N ASN A 164 0.47 -18.61 -2.68
CA ASN A 164 -0.10 -18.41 -1.34
C ASN A 164 -1.07 -17.22 -1.29
N SER A 165 -0.80 -16.15 -2.05
CA SER A 165 -1.70 -15.00 -2.16
C SER A 165 -3.08 -15.38 -2.72
N LYS A 166 -3.14 -16.27 -3.70
CA LYS A 166 -4.42 -16.75 -4.26
C LYS A 166 -5.25 -17.47 -3.20
N VAL A 167 -4.61 -18.33 -2.41
CA VAL A 167 -5.27 -19.07 -1.33
C VAL A 167 -5.75 -18.12 -0.24
N TRP A 168 -4.92 -17.13 0.14
CA TRP A 168 -5.28 -16.14 1.14
C TRP A 168 -6.37 -15.20 0.66
N ASN A 169 -6.36 -14.75 -0.59
CA ASN A 169 -7.42 -13.90 -1.14
C ASN A 169 -8.78 -14.61 -1.14
N ALA A 170 -8.82 -15.90 -1.52
CA ALA A 170 -10.04 -16.70 -1.44
C ALA A 170 -10.54 -16.87 0.02
N TYR A 171 -9.63 -17.01 0.98
CA TYR A 171 -9.98 -17.03 2.40
C TYR A 171 -10.50 -15.68 2.88
N LEU A 172 -9.86 -14.56 2.51
CA LEU A 172 -10.27 -13.20 2.86
C LEU A 172 -11.65 -12.88 2.28
N ASP A 173 -11.95 -13.33 1.06
CA ASP A 173 -13.30 -13.22 0.47
C ASP A 173 -14.34 -13.97 1.29
N LYS A 174 -14.01 -15.19 1.71
CA LYS A 174 -14.90 -16.04 2.52
C LYS A 174 -15.25 -15.41 3.88
N ILE A 175 -14.31 -14.70 4.50
CA ILE A 175 -14.54 -14.04 5.79
C ILE A 175 -15.05 -12.60 5.64
N GLY A 176 -15.28 -12.12 4.41
CA GLY A 176 -15.83 -10.78 4.14
C GLY A 176 -14.83 -9.64 4.37
N PHE A 177 -13.52 -9.88 4.28
CA PHE A 177 -12.52 -8.81 4.39
C PHE A 177 -12.60 -7.88 3.18
N GLU A 178 -12.75 -6.58 3.42
CA GLU A 178 -12.96 -5.56 2.39
C GLU A 178 -11.74 -4.66 2.16
N GLY A 179 -10.75 -4.71 3.05
CA GLY A 179 -9.52 -3.93 2.93
C GLY A 179 -8.58 -4.41 1.84
N GLY A 180 -7.62 -3.57 1.50
CA GLY A 180 -6.52 -3.92 0.62
C GLY A 180 -5.37 -4.61 1.34
N VAL A 181 -4.51 -5.28 0.58
CA VAL A 181 -3.29 -5.91 1.09
C VAL A 181 -2.15 -5.62 0.13
N TRP A 182 -1.03 -5.17 0.68
CA TRP A 182 0.20 -4.88 -0.09
C TRP A 182 1.40 -5.52 0.56
N ARG A 183 2.48 -5.65 -0.25
CA ARG A 183 3.84 -5.97 0.20
C ARG A 183 4.77 -4.86 -0.22
N TRP A 184 5.49 -4.29 0.73
CA TRP A 184 6.51 -3.29 0.48
C TRP A 184 7.89 -3.94 0.59
N TRP A 185 8.58 -4.04 -0.54
CA TRP A 185 9.91 -4.65 -0.60
C TRP A 185 10.99 -3.58 -0.55
N PRO A 186 11.96 -3.71 0.37
CA PRO A 186 13.06 -2.75 0.47
C PRO A 186 13.88 -2.71 -0.83
N GLU A 187 14.16 -1.49 -1.31
CA GLU A 187 15.01 -1.26 -2.46
C GLU A 187 16.16 -0.33 -2.08
N THR A 188 16.00 0.99 -2.20
CA THR A 188 17.03 1.98 -1.95
C THR A 188 16.86 2.62 -0.58
N GLY A 189 17.95 2.83 0.16
CA GLY A 189 17.94 3.52 1.46
C GLY A 189 17.67 2.61 2.66
N SER A 190 17.36 1.34 2.46
CA SER A 190 17.17 0.38 3.55
C SER A 190 18.52 0.03 4.22
N PRO A 191 18.56 -0.11 5.55
CA PRO A 191 19.80 -0.46 6.25
C PRO A 191 20.25 -1.89 5.92
N ASN A 192 21.55 -2.12 5.78
CA ASN A 192 22.12 -3.44 5.55
C ASN A 192 21.85 -4.44 6.70
N SER A 193 21.44 -3.95 7.87
CA SER A 193 21.07 -4.74 9.03
C SER A 193 19.59 -5.14 9.05
N LEU A 194 18.84 -4.91 7.97
CA LEU A 194 17.45 -5.31 7.89
C LEU A 194 17.32 -6.84 8.06
N THR A 195 16.43 -7.27 8.96
CA THR A 195 16.28 -8.68 9.36
C THR A 195 15.05 -9.34 8.77
N HIS A 196 14.29 -8.62 7.95
CA HIS A 196 13.09 -9.11 7.28
C HIS A 196 13.18 -8.83 5.78
N ASP A 197 12.40 -9.56 4.98
CA ASP A 197 12.42 -9.43 3.53
C ASP A 197 11.51 -8.31 3.03
N TYR A 198 10.35 -8.11 3.69
CA TYR A 198 9.36 -7.11 3.28
C TYR A 198 8.40 -6.74 4.41
N TRP A 199 7.63 -5.69 4.21
CA TRP A 199 6.50 -5.35 5.08
C TRP A 199 5.18 -5.79 4.45
N MET A 200 4.37 -6.51 5.24
CA MET A 200 2.97 -6.80 4.91
C MET A 200 2.10 -5.67 5.44
N VAL A 201 1.28 -5.09 4.56
CA VAL A 201 0.38 -4.00 4.89
C VAL A 201 -1.05 -4.41 4.58
N ALA A 202 -1.96 -4.15 5.51
CA ALA A 202 -3.40 -4.32 5.27
C ALA A 202 -4.15 -3.06 5.68
N SER A 203 -5.10 -2.60 4.85
CA SER A 203 -5.91 -1.42 5.13
C SER A 203 -7.27 -1.77 5.73
N PHE A 204 -7.84 -0.81 6.47
CA PHE A 204 -9.13 -0.89 7.14
C PHE A 204 -9.79 0.49 7.14
N ASP A 205 -11.11 0.54 7.05
CA ASP A 205 -11.85 1.80 7.11
C ASP A 205 -11.97 2.32 8.55
N SER A 206 -11.86 1.42 9.54
CA SER A 206 -11.97 1.77 10.96
C SER A 206 -11.15 0.84 11.86
N VAL A 207 -10.92 1.28 13.12
CA VAL A 207 -10.33 0.41 14.17
C VAL A 207 -11.27 -0.73 14.54
N GLU A 208 -12.60 -0.54 14.43
CA GLU A 208 -13.59 -1.59 14.64
C GLU A 208 -13.42 -2.69 13.59
N GLN A 209 -13.34 -2.36 12.30
CA GLN A 209 -13.08 -3.31 11.21
C GLN A 209 -11.74 -4.05 11.40
N TYR A 210 -10.70 -3.34 11.87
CA TYR A 210 -9.45 -4.00 12.25
C TYR A 210 -9.68 -5.02 13.38
N GLY A 211 -10.44 -4.66 14.41
CA GLY A 211 -10.80 -5.55 15.53
C GLY A 211 -11.56 -6.79 15.06
N GLU A 212 -12.56 -6.63 14.22
CA GLU A 212 -13.32 -7.73 13.61
C GLU A 212 -12.40 -8.70 12.83
N GLY A 213 -11.46 -8.16 12.05
CA GLY A 213 -10.46 -8.97 11.35
C GLY A 213 -9.56 -9.75 12.31
N ARG A 214 -9.20 -9.18 13.46
CA ARG A 214 -8.40 -9.87 14.52
C ARG A 214 -9.21 -10.98 15.18
N ASP A 215 -10.47 -10.73 15.53
CA ASP A 215 -11.37 -11.73 16.12
C ASP A 215 -11.61 -12.90 15.15
N GLY A 216 -11.87 -12.61 13.87
CA GLY A 216 -12.00 -13.60 12.81
C GLY A 216 -10.74 -14.45 12.63
N ARG A 217 -9.55 -13.82 12.65
CA ARG A 217 -8.27 -14.52 12.59
C ARG A 217 -8.06 -15.45 13.79
N PHE A 218 -8.40 -14.98 14.99
CA PHE A 218 -8.28 -15.78 16.20
C PHE A 218 -9.26 -16.99 16.17
N ALA A 219 -10.51 -16.78 15.78
CA ALA A 219 -11.51 -17.83 15.62
C ALA A 219 -11.06 -18.88 14.59
N ALA A 220 -10.52 -18.46 13.45
CA ALA A 220 -10.01 -19.37 12.43
C ALA A 220 -8.77 -20.17 12.89
N MET A 221 -7.92 -19.55 13.69
CA MET A 221 -6.78 -20.22 14.31
C MET A 221 -7.25 -21.33 15.27
N MET A 222 -8.21 -21.02 16.15
CA MET A 222 -8.77 -22.01 17.08
C MET A 222 -9.51 -23.14 16.36
N ALA A 223 -10.15 -22.86 15.22
CA ALA A 223 -10.83 -23.86 14.40
C ALA A 223 -9.90 -24.62 13.44
N ASN A 224 -8.61 -24.26 13.38
CA ASN A 224 -7.63 -24.80 12.42
C ASN A 224 -8.10 -24.68 10.95
N THR A 225 -8.74 -23.56 10.59
CA THR A 225 -9.28 -23.33 9.23
C THR A 225 -8.52 -22.25 8.46
N ARG A 226 -7.48 -21.70 9.08
CA ARG A 226 -6.64 -20.66 8.49
C ARG A 226 -5.70 -21.27 7.44
N PRO A 227 -5.51 -20.61 6.26
CA PRO A 227 -4.52 -21.08 5.31
C PRO A 227 -3.10 -21.11 5.89
N GLU A 228 -2.29 -22.01 5.38
CA GLU A 228 -0.86 -22.03 5.71
C GLU A 228 -0.15 -20.82 5.12
N GLU A 229 0.81 -20.26 5.88
CA GLU A 229 1.64 -19.14 5.46
C GLU A 229 3.02 -19.61 5.01
N VAL A 230 3.54 -18.99 3.94
CA VAL A 230 4.90 -19.23 3.42
C VAL A 230 5.93 -18.24 3.96
N HIS A 231 5.50 -17.38 4.88
CA HIS A 231 6.30 -16.40 5.58
C HIS A 231 5.98 -16.40 7.08
N ASP A 232 6.88 -15.83 7.85
CA ASP A 232 6.69 -15.50 9.26
C ASP A 232 6.72 -14.00 9.42
N CYS A 233 5.68 -13.43 10.04
CA CYS A 233 5.57 -12.01 10.31
C CYS A 233 5.57 -11.74 11.81
N ASP A 234 6.14 -10.61 12.20
CA ASP A 234 6.07 -10.12 13.57
C ASP A 234 4.67 -9.58 13.95
N THR A 235 4.53 -9.08 15.17
CA THR A 235 3.29 -8.47 15.65
C THR A 235 3.00 -7.18 14.86
N PRO A 236 1.79 -7.01 14.29
CA PRO A 236 1.45 -5.82 13.53
C PRO A 236 1.38 -4.57 14.39
N ARG A 237 1.79 -3.44 13.82
CA ARG A 237 1.58 -2.10 14.35
C ARG A 237 0.40 -1.50 13.60
N LEU A 238 -0.44 -0.74 14.29
CA LEU A 238 -1.59 -0.08 13.68
C LEU A 238 -1.33 1.42 13.57
N TYR A 239 -1.59 1.97 12.40
CA TYR A 239 -1.46 3.38 12.07
C TYR A 239 -2.80 3.93 11.59
N LYS A 240 -3.09 5.19 11.95
CA LYS A 240 -4.08 5.99 11.26
C LYS A 240 -3.46 6.45 9.94
N SER A 241 -4.13 6.23 8.84
CA SER A 241 -3.73 6.62 7.50
C SER A 241 -4.58 7.80 7.06
N THR A 242 -3.95 8.92 6.74
CA THR A 242 -4.62 10.10 6.19
C THR A 242 -4.10 10.34 4.78
N ASN A 243 -4.99 10.30 3.79
CA ASN A 243 -4.63 10.69 2.43
C ASN A 243 -4.40 12.20 2.39
N ILE A 244 -3.27 12.63 1.86
CA ILE A 244 -2.88 14.05 1.75
C ILE A 244 -2.72 14.49 0.29
N ARG A 245 -2.71 13.54 -0.64
CA ARG A 245 -2.70 13.78 -2.08
C ARG A 245 -3.19 12.53 -2.78
N LEU A 246 -4.26 12.65 -3.53
CA LEU A 246 -4.78 11.59 -4.38
C LEU A 246 -4.81 12.07 -5.83
N VAL A 247 -4.01 11.45 -6.69
CA VAL A 247 -4.11 11.66 -8.13
C VAL A 247 -4.88 10.48 -8.70
N GLN A 248 -6.09 10.75 -9.18
CA GLN A 248 -6.86 9.74 -9.90
C GLN A 248 -6.17 9.48 -11.23
N THR A 249 -5.70 8.27 -11.44
CA THR A 249 -5.33 7.81 -12.78
C THR A 249 -6.61 7.67 -13.58
N GLU A 250 -6.72 8.39 -14.71
CA GLU A 250 -7.82 8.14 -15.65
C GLU A 250 -7.75 6.66 -16.07
N SER A 251 -8.80 5.93 -15.74
CA SER A 251 -8.98 4.50 -16.08
C SER A 251 -9.35 4.32 -17.54
#